data_5e2c444730ae2cdd46b709f0916b1828
#
_entry.id   5e2c444730ae2cdd46b709f0916b1828
#
_cell.length_a   1.000
_cell.length_b   1.000
_cell.length_c   1.000
_cell.angle_alpha   90.00
_cell.angle_beta   90.00
_cell.angle_gamma   90.00
#
_symmetry.space_group_name_H-M   'P 1'
#
loop_
_entity.id
_entity.type
_entity.pdbx_description
1 polymer ?
#
loop_
_entity_poly.entity_id
_entity_poly.type
_entity_poly.pdbx_seq_one_letter_code
_entity_poly.pdbx_strand_id
1 'polypeptide(L)'
;MLGLPTETEDDMKGIAHLAQKIAETYYETVPKEQRKGKVQINVSTSFFVPKPFTPFQWAPMFREEDFIEKAKIVKNEIRSQLNQRSIRYNWHEPDVTVLEGFLARGDRRCSKVILKGYEKGALYDAWSESFHYDIWKEAFKETGVDIEFYTLRERSTDEILPWDFIDAGVTKKFLIREWEQAKAETVTPNCRQKCSGCGVLKYKGGVCCESKN
;
A
#
# COMPACT_ATOMS: atom_id res chain seq x y z
N MET A 1 -4.92 -1.59 -4.32
CA MET A 1 -3.69 -0.81 -3.98
C MET A 1 -2.96 -0.56 -5.28
N LEU A 2 -2.29 0.59 -5.42
CA LEU A 2 -1.51 0.96 -6.62
C LEU A 2 -0.05 1.22 -6.21
N GLY A 3 0.88 0.96 -7.13
CA GLY A 3 2.31 1.16 -6.91
C GLY A 3 3.04 -0.03 -6.29
N LEU A 4 2.55 -1.24 -6.46
CA LEU A 4 3.27 -2.45 -6.06
C LEU A 4 4.52 -2.65 -6.97
N PRO A 5 5.61 -3.26 -6.46
CA PRO A 5 6.87 -3.36 -7.20
C PRO A 5 6.78 -4.05 -8.56
N THR A 6 5.89 -5.01 -8.74
CA THR A 6 5.72 -5.78 -9.98
C THR A 6 4.45 -5.42 -10.76
N GLU A 7 3.76 -4.34 -10.33
CA GLU A 7 2.49 -3.92 -10.91
C GLU A 7 2.64 -3.47 -12.37
N THR A 8 1.82 -4.03 -13.23
CA THR A 8 1.73 -3.66 -14.63
C THR A 8 0.53 -2.73 -14.90
N GLU A 9 0.48 -2.14 -16.09
CA GLU A 9 -0.69 -1.35 -16.52
C GLU A 9 -1.95 -2.20 -16.60
N ASP A 10 -1.82 -3.45 -17.01
CA ASP A 10 -2.94 -4.40 -17.11
C ASP A 10 -3.52 -4.74 -15.73
N ASP A 11 -2.69 -4.85 -14.69
CA ASP A 11 -3.15 -5.03 -13.31
C ASP A 11 -3.98 -3.83 -12.84
N MET A 12 -3.53 -2.63 -13.15
CA MET A 12 -4.28 -1.40 -12.82
C MET A 12 -5.62 -1.35 -13.57
N LYS A 13 -5.64 -1.68 -14.86
CA LYS A 13 -6.87 -1.80 -15.66
C LYS A 13 -7.79 -2.90 -15.14
N GLY A 14 -7.22 -3.98 -14.61
CA GLY A 14 -7.96 -5.07 -13.98
C GLY A 14 -8.88 -4.61 -12.85
N ILE A 15 -8.53 -3.55 -12.12
CA ILE A 15 -9.39 -2.93 -11.10
C ILE A 15 -10.68 -2.38 -11.73
N ALA A 16 -10.55 -1.69 -12.86
CA ALA A 16 -11.70 -1.16 -13.59
C ALA A 16 -12.57 -2.27 -14.20
N HIS A 17 -11.93 -3.29 -14.77
CA HIS A 17 -12.62 -4.46 -15.32
C HIS A 17 -13.40 -5.22 -14.26
N LEU A 18 -12.84 -5.38 -13.05
CA LEU A 18 -13.56 -6.01 -11.94
C LEU A 18 -14.82 -5.20 -11.56
N ALA A 19 -14.70 -3.89 -11.45
CA ALA A 19 -15.86 -3.02 -11.17
C ALA A 19 -16.94 -3.11 -12.26
N GLN A 20 -16.52 -3.11 -13.53
CA GLN A 20 -17.42 -3.33 -14.68
C GLN A 20 -18.13 -4.69 -14.59
N LYS A 21 -17.38 -5.75 -14.30
CA LYS A 21 -17.93 -7.11 -14.15
C LYS A 21 -18.99 -7.20 -13.05
N ILE A 22 -18.77 -6.52 -11.93
CA ILE A 22 -19.76 -6.43 -10.85
C ILE A 22 -21.04 -5.73 -11.33
N ALA A 23 -20.91 -4.63 -12.08
CA ALA A 23 -22.06 -3.93 -12.63
C ALA A 23 -22.84 -4.79 -13.62
N GLU A 24 -22.15 -5.47 -14.53
CA GLU A 24 -22.74 -6.41 -15.50
C GLU A 24 -23.50 -7.52 -14.78
N THR A 25 -22.86 -8.20 -13.84
CA THR A 25 -23.48 -9.27 -13.06
C THR A 25 -24.76 -8.81 -12.37
N TYR A 26 -24.77 -7.59 -11.80
CA TYR A 26 -25.98 -7.04 -11.21
C TYR A 26 -27.10 -6.87 -12.25
N TYR A 27 -26.77 -6.31 -13.43
CA TYR A 27 -27.78 -6.08 -14.48
C TYR A 27 -28.23 -7.36 -15.18
N GLU A 28 -27.44 -8.40 -15.18
CA GLU A 28 -27.80 -9.74 -15.69
C GLU A 28 -28.70 -10.51 -14.71
N THR A 29 -28.41 -10.41 -13.41
CA THR A 29 -29.08 -11.23 -12.39
C THR A 29 -30.33 -10.59 -11.80
N VAL A 30 -30.40 -9.25 -11.73
CA VAL A 30 -31.53 -8.54 -11.14
C VAL A 30 -32.51 -8.09 -12.24
N PRO A 31 -33.76 -8.62 -12.27
CA PRO A 31 -34.79 -8.21 -13.22
C PRO A 31 -35.08 -6.71 -13.14
N LYS A 32 -35.42 -6.11 -14.30
CA LYS A 32 -35.66 -4.65 -14.37
C LYS A 32 -36.66 -4.13 -13.36
N GLU A 33 -37.71 -4.90 -13.12
CA GLU A 33 -38.83 -4.58 -12.22
C GLU A 33 -38.43 -4.54 -10.76
N GLN A 34 -37.32 -5.23 -10.40
CA GLN A 34 -36.79 -5.30 -9.04
C GLN A 34 -35.68 -4.27 -8.79
N ARG A 35 -35.22 -3.55 -9.83
CA ARG A 35 -34.13 -2.57 -9.70
C ARG A 35 -34.65 -1.28 -9.08
N LYS A 36 -34.10 -0.91 -7.92
CA LYS A 36 -34.35 0.38 -7.27
C LYS A 36 -33.38 1.49 -7.80
N GLY A 37 -33.33 1.63 -9.13
CA GLY A 37 -32.41 2.57 -9.78
C GLY A 37 -31.12 1.92 -10.29
N LYS A 38 -30.06 2.74 -10.46
CA LYS A 38 -28.75 2.25 -10.93
C LYS A 38 -27.97 1.64 -9.76
N VAL A 39 -27.27 0.54 -10.03
CA VAL A 39 -26.27 0.04 -9.08
C VAL A 39 -25.20 1.12 -8.86
N GLN A 40 -24.72 1.26 -7.63
CA GLN A 40 -23.62 2.14 -7.28
C GLN A 40 -22.46 1.31 -6.75
N ILE A 41 -21.33 1.40 -7.42
CA ILE A 41 -20.08 0.70 -7.07
C ILE A 41 -19.07 1.77 -6.69
N ASN A 42 -18.58 1.71 -5.47
CA ASN A 42 -17.52 2.59 -5.02
C ASN A 42 -16.20 1.81 -5.07
N VAL A 43 -15.29 2.26 -5.91
CA VAL A 43 -13.91 1.76 -5.99
C VAL A 43 -13.02 2.75 -5.26
N SER A 44 -12.26 2.27 -4.28
CA SER A 44 -11.26 3.07 -3.58
C SER A 44 -9.92 2.37 -3.66
N THR A 45 -8.88 3.11 -4.04
CA THR A 45 -7.50 2.62 -4.03
C THR A 45 -6.66 3.43 -3.08
N SER A 46 -5.75 2.75 -2.39
CA SER A 46 -4.64 3.35 -1.66
C SER A 46 -3.36 3.15 -2.47
N PHE A 47 -2.35 3.95 -2.19
CA PHE A 47 -1.03 3.77 -2.76
C PHE A 47 -0.17 2.88 -1.87
N PHE A 48 0.78 2.21 -2.48
CA PHE A 48 1.65 1.28 -1.80
C PHE A 48 2.67 1.99 -0.90
N VAL A 49 2.68 1.61 0.38
CA VAL A 49 3.69 2.02 1.36
C VAL A 49 4.38 0.78 1.91
N PRO A 50 5.69 0.60 1.70
CA PRO A 50 6.43 -0.51 2.28
C PRO A 50 6.41 -0.45 3.80
N LYS A 51 5.90 -1.48 4.45
CA LYS A 51 5.79 -1.54 5.91
C LYS A 51 6.88 -2.42 6.52
N PRO A 52 7.40 -2.05 7.71
CA PRO A 52 8.23 -2.93 8.52
C PRO A 52 7.63 -4.33 8.69
N PHE A 53 8.49 -5.33 8.80
CA PHE A 53 8.11 -6.74 9.00
C PHE A 53 7.24 -7.34 7.91
N THR A 54 7.24 -6.76 6.71
CA THR A 54 6.63 -7.34 5.52
C THR A 54 7.68 -7.70 4.48
N PRO A 55 7.40 -8.62 3.55
CA PRO A 55 8.33 -8.94 2.46
C PRO A 55 8.74 -7.71 1.64
N PHE A 56 7.86 -6.73 1.50
CA PHE A 56 8.10 -5.52 0.72
C PHE A 56 8.82 -4.40 1.49
N GLN A 57 9.30 -4.63 2.72
CA GLN A 57 9.98 -3.59 3.51
C GLN A 57 11.23 -2.99 2.84
N TRP A 58 11.81 -3.70 1.88
CA TRP A 58 12.96 -3.24 1.10
C TRP A 58 12.58 -2.50 -0.18
N ALA A 59 11.34 -2.63 -0.63
CA ALA A 59 10.87 -2.02 -1.88
C ALA A 59 10.91 -0.48 -1.82
N PRO A 60 11.18 0.19 -2.95
CA PRO A 60 10.98 1.64 -3.06
C PRO A 60 9.49 1.96 -3.15
N MET A 61 9.17 3.22 -2.90
CA MET A 61 7.88 3.83 -3.24
C MET A 61 7.98 4.57 -4.57
N PHE A 62 6.86 5.05 -5.04
CA PHE A 62 6.77 5.98 -6.15
C PHE A 62 6.68 7.44 -5.66
N ARG A 63 6.93 8.40 -6.57
CA ARG A 63 6.71 9.83 -6.33
C ARG A 63 5.21 10.16 -6.36
N GLU A 64 4.86 11.32 -5.86
CA GLU A 64 3.47 11.82 -5.89
C GLU A 64 2.90 11.83 -7.31
N GLU A 65 3.69 12.30 -8.28
CA GLU A 65 3.30 12.37 -9.70
C GLU A 65 3.03 10.98 -10.28
N ASP A 66 3.87 10.01 -9.99
CA ASP A 66 3.73 8.63 -10.46
C ASP A 66 2.45 8.00 -9.89
N PHE A 67 2.15 8.25 -8.62
CA PHE A 67 0.90 7.77 -7.99
C PHE A 67 -0.34 8.36 -8.68
N ILE A 68 -0.30 9.67 -8.99
CA ILE A 68 -1.38 10.33 -9.71
C ILE A 68 -1.55 9.73 -11.11
N GLU A 69 -0.46 9.45 -11.83
CA GLU A 69 -0.51 8.83 -13.15
C GLU A 69 -1.13 7.43 -13.08
N LYS A 70 -0.72 6.61 -12.12
CA LYS A 70 -1.32 5.28 -11.89
C LYS A 70 -2.82 5.35 -11.59
N ALA A 71 -3.25 6.29 -10.75
CA ALA A 71 -4.66 6.51 -10.47
C ALA A 71 -5.44 6.97 -11.71
N LYS A 72 -4.82 7.80 -12.56
CA LYS A 72 -5.42 8.23 -13.84
C LYS A 72 -5.62 7.07 -14.81
N ILE A 73 -4.71 6.08 -14.86
CA ILE A 73 -4.88 4.87 -15.68
C ILE A 73 -6.18 4.16 -15.29
N VAL A 74 -6.37 3.86 -14.00
CA VAL A 74 -7.60 3.23 -13.50
C VAL A 74 -8.83 4.09 -13.82
N LYS A 75 -8.75 5.40 -13.59
CA LYS A 75 -9.86 6.33 -13.84
C LYS A 75 -10.26 6.38 -15.32
N ASN A 76 -9.27 6.41 -16.21
CA ASN A 76 -9.52 6.45 -17.65
C ASN A 76 -10.11 5.14 -18.14
N GLU A 77 -9.61 4.00 -17.62
CA GLU A 77 -10.16 2.69 -17.94
C GLU A 77 -11.63 2.57 -17.49
N ILE A 78 -11.96 3.02 -16.26
CA ILE A 78 -13.37 3.07 -15.79
C ILE A 78 -14.23 3.92 -16.74
N ARG A 79 -13.70 5.06 -17.21
CA ARG A 79 -14.44 5.95 -18.14
C ARG A 79 -14.70 5.33 -19.51
N SER A 80 -13.88 4.39 -19.94
CA SER A 80 -14.08 3.65 -21.19
C SER A 80 -15.14 2.56 -21.08
N GLN A 81 -15.50 2.14 -19.87
CA GLN A 81 -16.42 1.03 -19.62
C GLN A 81 -17.89 1.41 -19.85
N LEU A 82 -18.68 0.42 -20.26
CA LEU A 82 -20.12 0.59 -20.56
C LEU A 82 -20.91 1.11 -19.34
N ASN A 83 -20.62 0.59 -18.17
CA ASN A 83 -21.33 0.94 -16.92
C ASN A 83 -20.61 2.03 -16.11
N GLN A 84 -19.78 2.87 -16.73
CA GLN A 84 -19.00 3.92 -16.04
C GLN A 84 -19.84 4.82 -15.10
N ARG A 85 -21.11 5.08 -15.46
CA ARG A 85 -22.02 5.92 -14.64
C ARG A 85 -22.47 5.26 -13.34
N SER A 86 -22.22 3.97 -13.19
CA SER A 86 -22.49 3.19 -11.98
C SER A 86 -21.27 3.08 -11.07
N ILE A 87 -20.09 3.50 -11.54
CA ILE A 87 -18.81 3.33 -10.84
C ILE A 87 -18.31 4.69 -10.40
N ARG A 88 -18.07 4.84 -9.09
CA ARG A 88 -17.36 5.97 -8.49
C ARG A 88 -15.96 5.51 -8.09
N TYR A 89 -14.95 6.29 -8.48
CA TYR A 89 -13.56 5.97 -8.18
C TYR A 89 -12.91 7.10 -7.39
N ASN A 90 -12.30 6.72 -6.26
CA ASN A 90 -11.54 7.60 -5.40
C ASN A 90 -10.19 6.95 -5.06
N TRP A 91 -9.21 7.77 -4.72
CA TRP A 91 -7.90 7.32 -4.24
C TRP A 91 -7.45 8.19 -3.06
N HIS A 92 -6.52 7.67 -2.27
CA HIS A 92 -5.89 8.43 -1.18
C HIS A 92 -5.00 9.54 -1.74
N GLU A 93 -4.81 10.59 -0.96
CA GLU A 93 -3.94 11.69 -1.35
C GLU A 93 -2.48 11.22 -1.42
N PRO A 94 -1.76 11.49 -2.53
CA PRO A 94 -0.38 11.05 -2.71
C PRO A 94 0.61 11.64 -1.70
N ASP A 95 0.45 12.90 -1.34
CA ASP A 95 1.28 13.62 -0.39
C ASP A 95 1.17 13.03 1.03
N VAL A 96 -0.04 12.68 1.48
CA VAL A 96 -0.26 11.93 2.72
C VAL A 96 0.45 10.58 2.67
N THR A 97 0.38 9.89 1.53
CA THR A 97 1.04 8.58 1.32
C THR A 97 2.56 8.69 1.39
N VAL A 98 3.13 9.73 0.80
CA VAL A 98 4.60 9.95 0.82
C VAL A 98 5.06 10.26 2.25
N LEU A 99 4.32 11.10 2.98
CA LEU A 99 4.61 11.37 4.40
C LEU A 99 4.47 10.10 5.25
N GLU A 100 3.44 9.30 5.02
CA GLU A 100 3.26 8.00 5.68
C GLU A 100 4.47 7.09 5.43
N GLY A 101 4.95 7.04 4.18
CA GLY A 101 6.14 6.28 3.81
C GLY A 101 7.40 6.75 4.53
N PHE A 102 7.59 8.05 4.63
CA PHE A 102 8.69 8.63 5.41
C PHE A 102 8.64 8.20 6.87
N LEU A 103 7.48 8.31 7.52
CA LEU A 103 7.31 7.94 8.93
C LEU A 103 7.43 6.42 9.16
N ALA A 104 6.86 5.61 8.27
CA ALA A 104 6.90 4.15 8.37
C ALA A 104 8.29 3.56 8.15
N ARG A 105 9.14 4.22 7.36
CA ARG A 105 10.49 3.76 6.99
C ARG A 105 11.61 4.54 7.69
N GLY A 106 11.24 5.51 8.50
CA GLY A 106 12.13 6.46 9.13
C GLY A 106 13.04 5.87 10.21
N ASP A 107 14.01 6.66 10.58
CA ASP A 107 14.90 6.42 11.71
C ASP A 107 14.88 7.62 12.68
N ARG A 108 15.80 7.65 13.65
CA ARG A 108 15.86 8.72 14.65
C ARG A 108 15.97 10.14 14.06
N ARG A 109 16.51 10.30 12.86
CA ARG A 109 16.64 11.60 12.18
C ARG A 109 15.30 12.21 11.85
N CYS A 110 14.27 11.38 11.66
CA CYS A 110 12.90 11.83 11.40
C CYS A 110 12.33 12.68 12.53
N SER A 111 12.80 12.49 13.78
CA SER A 111 12.34 13.26 14.93
C SER A 111 12.53 14.77 14.76
N LYS A 112 13.59 15.19 14.06
CA LYS A 112 13.84 16.62 13.78
C LYS A 112 12.76 17.21 12.87
N VAL A 113 12.34 16.44 11.86
CA VAL A 113 11.29 16.86 10.92
C VAL A 113 9.95 16.93 11.65
N ILE A 114 9.63 15.92 12.48
CA ILE A 114 8.39 15.88 13.26
C ILE A 114 8.32 17.09 14.20
N LEU A 115 9.40 17.36 14.95
CA LEU A 115 9.46 18.53 15.83
C LEU A 115 9.28 19.83 15.05
N LYS A 116 9.95 19.97 13.90
CA LYS A 116 9.85 21.17 13.08
C LYS A 116 8.45 21.33 12.49
N GLY A 117 7.83 20.26 12.02
CA GLY A 117 6.44 20.25 11.55
C GLY A 117 5.49 20.71 12.67
N TYR A 118 5.63 20.16 13.87
CA TYR A 118 4.85 20.57 15.03
C TYR A 118 5.02 22.06 15.36
N GLU A 119 6.27 22.56 15.40
CA GLU A 119 6.58 24.00 15.64
C GLU A 119 5.92 24.91 14.59
N LYS A 120 5.73 24.43 13.37
CA LYS A 120 5.08 25.14 12.27
C LYS A 120 3.57 24.98 12.21
N GLY A 121 2.99 24.19 13.09
CA GLY A 121 1.54 24.03 13.21
C GLY A 121 0.97 22.77 12.51
N ALA A 122 1.78 21.78 12.17
CA ALA A 122 1.30 20.47 11.71
C ALA A 122 0.64 19.73 12.88
N LEU A 123 -0.67 19.96 13.06
CA LEU A 123 -1.50 19.41 14.11
C LEU A 123 -2.73 18.76 13.47
N TYR A 124 -3.15 17.62 14.01
CA TYR A 124 -4.35 16.92 13.56
C TYR A 124 -4.32 16.46 12.09
N ASP A 125 -3.17 16.09 11.60
CA ASP A 125 -2.92 15.69 10.19
C ASP A 125 -3.70 14.43 9.75
N ALA A 126 -4.39 13.75 10.68
CA ALA A 126 -5.32 12.67 10.35
C ALA A 126 -6.62 13.17 9.69
N TRP A 127 -6.90 14.46 9.79
CA TRP A 127 -8.04 15.12 9.15
C TRP A 127 -7.57 15.90 7.93
N SER A 128 -8.16 15.64 6.78
CA SER A 128 -7.77 16.26 5.51
C SER A 128 -7.87 17.79 5.52
N GLU A 129 -8.82 18.35 6.27
CA GLU A 129 -8.96 19.79 6.46
C GLU A 129 -7.84 20.43 7.29
N SER A 130 -7.13 19.64 8.10
CA SER A 130 -6.01 20.10 8.94
C SER A 130 -4.65 19.74 8.34
N PHE A 131 -4.62 18.89 7.34
CA PHE A 131 -3.38 18.45 6.71
C PHE A 131 -2.84 19.49 5.73
N HIS A 132 -1.67 20.02 6.02
CA HIS A 132 -0.98 21.03 5.21
C HIS A 132 0.41 20.54 4.80
N TYR A 133 0.51 19.89 3.66
CA TYR A 133 1.77 19.28 3.20
C TYR A 133 2.90 20.28 3.02
N ASP A 134 2.59 21.55 2.73
CA ASP A 134 3.62 22.59 2.60
C ASP A 134 4.37 22.84 3.90
N ILE A 135 3.74 22.68 5.06
CA ILE A 135 4.40 22.74 6.37
C ILE A 135 5.48 21.63 6.46
N TRP A 136 5.16 20.45 6.00
CA TRP A 136 6.09 19.32 5.99
C TRP A 136 7.25 19.55 5.00
N LYS A 137 6.98 20.08 3.79
CA LYS A 137 8.03 20.44 2.82
C LYS A 137 9.02 21.45 3.43
N GLU A 138 8.52 22.47 4.12
CA GLU A 138 9.39 23.42 4.83
C GLU A 138 10.18 22.76 5.96
N ALA A 139 9.55 21.87 6.73
CA ALA A 139 10.22 21.14 7.81
C ALA A 139 11.36 20.26 7.27
N PHE A 140 11.18 19.57 6.15
CA PHE A 140 12.23 18.82 5.46
C PHE A 140 13.38 19.75 5.02
N LYS A 141 13.04 20.86 4.39
CA LYS A 141 14.03 21.84 3.91
C LYS A 141 14.88 22.42 5.05
N GLU A 142 14.24 22.83 6.16
CA GLU A 142 14.94 23.43 7.30
C GLU A 142 15.80 22.43 8.07
N THR A 143 15.38 21.18 8.14
CA THR A 143 16.13 20.13 8.85
C THR A 143 17.21 19.47 8.02
N GLY A 144 17.21 19.70 6.69
CA GLY A 144 18.12 19.05 5.75
C GLY A 144 17.90 17.52 5.65
N VAL A 145 16.73 17.03 6.03
CA VAL A 145 16.39 15.60 5.94
C VAL A 145 15.80 15.33 4.57
N ASP A 146 16.44 14.44 3.83
CA ASP A 146 15.99 14.03 2.50
C ASP A 146 14.88 12.97 2.61
N ILE A 147 13.65 13.34 2.24
CA ILE A 147 12.50 12.44 2.23
C ILE A 147 12.68 11.30 1.21
N GLU A 148 13.31 11.59 0.05
CA GLU A 148 13.52 10.59 -1.00
C GLU A 148 14.45 9.46 -0.56
N PHE A 149 15.43 9.76 0.29
CA PHE A 149 16.29 8.73 0.90
C PHE A 149 15.47 7.66 1.63
N TYR A 150 14.36 8.04 2.26
CA TYR A 150 13.50 7.10 2.99
C TYR A 150 12.46 6.43 2.10
N THR A 151 11.93 7.15 1.12
CA THR A 151 10.77 6.70 0.33
C THR A 151 11.14 6.03 -0.98
N LEU A 152 11.99 6.64 -1.79
CA LEU A 152 12.24 6.20 -3.17
C LEU A 152 13.36 5.16 -3.32
N ARG A 153 14.18 4.98 -2.28
CA ARG A 153 15.30 4.07 -2.34
C ARG A 153 14.87 2.61 -2.07
N GLU A 154 15.22 1.69 -2.97
CA GLU A 154 15.25 0.28 -2.63
C GLU A 154 16.36 0.05 -1.61
N ARG A 155 16.06 -0.72 -0.56
CA ARG A 155 17.03 -1.06 0.48
C ARG A 155 17.65 -2.42 0.20
N SER A 156 18.95 -2.56 0.48
CA SER A 156 19.58 -3.87 0.44
C SER A 156 19.04 -4.77 1.55
N THR A 157 18.91 -6.06 1.26
CA THR A 157 18.53 -7.06 2.27
C THR A 157 19.59 -7.22 3.36
N ASP A 158 20.86 -6.82 3.09
CA ASP A 158 21.95 -6.83 4.04
C ASP A 158 22.00 -5.56 4.93
N GLU A 159 21.22 -4.54 4.56
CA GLU A 159 21.12 -3.31 5.35
C GLU A 159 20.48 -3.58 6.71
N ILE A 160 21.03 -2.96 7.75
CA ILE A 160 20.41 -2.96 9.08
C ILE A 160 19.27 -1.95 9.06
N LEU A 161 18.05 -2.44 9.18
CA LEU A 161 16.85 -1.61 9.16
C LEU A 161 16.57 -1.03 10.56
N PRO A 162 15.95 0.16 10.66
CA PRO A 162 15.66 0.81 11.94
C PRO A 162 14.86 -0.03 12.94
N TRP A 163 14.16 -1.04 12.47
CA TRP A 163 13.32 -1.95 13.26
C TRP A 163 13.88 -3.36 13.43
N ASP A 164 15.08 -3.66 12.90
CA ASP A 164 15.67 -5.02 12.98
C ASP A 164 15.96 -5.50 14.41
N PHE A 165 15.99 -4.59 15.38
CA PHE A 165 16.15 -4.93 16.80
C PHE A 165 14.85 -5.42 17.46
N ILE A 166 13.70 -5.31 16.79
CA ILE A 166 12.39 -5.74 17.29
C ILE A 166 12.11 -7.16 16.82
N ASP A 167 11.87 -8.08 17.75
CA ASP A 167 11.43 -9.42 17.41
C ASP A 167 9.90 -9.46 17.23
N ALA A 168 9.45 -9.33 16.00
CA ALA A 168 8.03 -9.43 15.63
C ALA A 168 7.55 -10.88 15.43
N GLY A 169 8.39 -11.89 15.73
CA GLY A 169 8.06 -13.29 15.54
C GLY A 169 8.29 -13.82 14.13
N VAL A 170 8.45 -12.96 13.14
CA VAL A 170 8.76 -13.33 11.75
C VAL A 170 10.25 -13.11 11.52
N THR A 171 10.95 -14.13 11.02
CA THR A 171 12.39 -14.03 10.80
C THR A 171 12.73 -13.19 9.55
N LYS A 172 13.82 -12.40 9.61
CA LYS A 172 14.34 -11.66 8.46
C LYS A 172 14.61 -12.58 7.27
N LYS A 173 15.16 -13.78 7.53
CA LYS A 173 15.41 -14.80 6.49
C LYS A 173 14.13 -15.21 5.75
N PHE A 174 13.02 -15.37 6.47
CA PHE A 174 11.73 -15.65 5.84
C PHE A 174 11.28 -14.48 4.97
N LEU A 175 11.34 -13.25 5.48
CA LEU A 175 10.93 -12.05 4.73
C LEU A 175 11.76 -11.85 3.46
N ILE A 176 13.10 -12.10 3.51
CA ILE A 176 13.97 -12.05 2.33
C ILE A 176 13.53 -13.08 1.29
N ARG A 177 13.27 -14.32 1.72
CA ARG A 177 12.80 -15.35 0.79
C ARG A 177 11.49 -14.96 0.11
N GLU A 178 10.53 -14.43 0.89
CA GLU A 178 9.24 -13.98 0.35
C GLU A 178 9.40 -12.76 -0.58
N TRP A 179 10.38 -11.88 -0.31
CA TRP A 179 10.72 -10.78 -1.20
C TRP A 179 11.24 -11.27 -2.56
N GLU A 180 12.16 -12.23 -2.55
CA GLU A 180 12.67 -12.83 -3.79
C GLU A 180 11.59 -13.61 -4.54
N GLN A 181 10.71 -14.32 -3.84
CA GLN A 181 9.57 -15.00 -4.45
C GLN A 181 8.56 -14.02 -5.04
N ALA A 182 8.30 -12.89 -4.37
CA ALA A 182 7.43 -11.84 -4.91
C ALA A 182 7.99 -11.26 -6.21
N LYS A 183 9.30 -11.00 -6.28
CA LYS A 183 9.96 -10.56 -7.54
C LYS A 183 9.88 -11.60 -8.66
N ALA A 184 9.85 -12.87 -8.31
CA ALA A 184 9.69 -13.98 -9.24
C ALA A 184 8.23 -14.36 -9.50
N GLU A 185 7.27 -13.58 -8.99
CA GLU A 185 5.82 -13.82 -9.11
C GLU A 185 5.37 -15.21 -8.62
N THR A 186 6.10 -15.74 -7.62
CA THR A 186 5.85 -17.07 -7.06
C THR A 186 5.07 -16.96 -5.77
N VAL A 187 3.99 -17.73 -5.65
CA VAL A 187 3.10 -17.72 -4.47
C VAL A 187 3.53 -18.77 -3.45
N THR A 188 3.71 -18.32 -2.20
CA THR A 188 3.93 -19.23 -1.06
C THR A 188 2.60 -19.82 -0.60
N PRO A 189 2.52 -21.15 -0.38
CA PRO A 189 1.32 -21.78 0.16
C PRO A 189 0.91 -21.20 1.51
N ASN A 190 -0.38 -21.10 1.78
CA ASN A 190 -0.87 -20.64 3.08
C ASN A 190 -0.57 -21.65 4.20
N CYS A 191 -0.60 -21.20 5.46
CA CYS A 191 -0.21 -21.99 6.63
C CYS A 191 -1.06 -23.25 6.87
N ARG A 192 -2.28 -23.34 6.33
CA ARG A 192 -3.15 -24.52 6.42
C ARG A 192 -2.72 -25.61 5.45
N GLN A 193 -2.09 -25.25 4.35
CA GLN A 193 -1.60 -26.19 3.34
C GLN A 193 -0.21 -26.68 3.67
N LYS A 194 0.71 -25.78 4.04
CA LYS A 194 2.10 -26.13 4.32
C LYS A 194 2.73 -25.07 5.22
N CYS A 195 3.54 -25.52 6.20
CA CYS A 195 4.36 -24.61 6.99
C CYS A 195 5.47 -23.98 6.13
N SER A 196 5.49 -22.66 6.06
CA SER A 196 6.50 -21.90 5.29
C SER A 196 7.72 -21.51 6.12
N GLY A 197 7.79 -21.90 7.41
CA GLY A 197 8.95 -21.65 8.26
C GLY A 197 9.16 -20.17 8.60
N CYS A 198 8.09 -19.40 8.79
CA CYS A 198 8.16 -17.96 9.05
C CYS A 198 8.82 -17.58 10.39
N GLY A 199 8.80 -18.48 11.38
CA GLY A 199 9.36 -18.24 12.73
C GLY A 199 8.31 -18.11 13.84
N VAL A 200 7.05 -17.81 13.51
CA VAL A 200 5.97 -17.55 14.51
C VAL A 200 5.72 -18.73 15.43
N LEU A 201 6.00 -19.97 15.00
CA LEU A 201 5.81 -21.18 15.82
C LEU A 201 6.60 -21.18 17.13
N LYS A 202 7.72 -20.43 17.22
CA LYS A 202 8.49 -20.33 18.47
C LYS A 202 7.69 -19.72 19.64
N TYR A 203 6.63 -18.98 19.32
CA TYR A 203 5.73 -18.36 20.31
C TYR A 203 4.48 -19.20 20.59
N LYS A 204 4.43 -20.47 20.11
CA LYS A 204 3.27 -21.36 20.25
C LYS A 204 1.98 -20.75 19.65
N GLY A 205 2.11 -19.77 18.76
CA GLY A 205 1.01 -19.15 18.02
C GLY A 205 1.01 -19.62 16.57
N GLY A 206 -0.15 -19.60 15.95
CA GLY A 206 -0.32 -19.87 14.53
C GLY A 206 -1.01 -21.18 14.23
N VAL A 207 -1.68 -21.21 13.09
CA VAL A 207 -2.47 -22.34 12.56
C VAL A 207 -1.59 -23.26 11.69
N CYS A 208 -0.27 -23.25 11.92
CA CYS A 208 0.66 -23.99 11.09
C CYS A 208 0.42 -25.48 11.25
N CYS A 209 -0.16 -26.06 10.21
CA CYS A 209 -0.35 -27.49 10.07
C CYS A 209 -1.19 -28.05 11.23
N GLU A 210 -2.49 -27.79 11.24
CA GLU A 210 -3.39 -28.70 11.93
C GLU A 210 -2.95 -30.10 11.50
N SER A 211 -2.28 -30.77 12.43
CA SER A 211 -1.78 -32.12 12.25
C SER A 211 -2.93 -32.94 11.68
N LYS A 212 -2.69 -33.59 10.58
CA LYS A 212 -3.51 -34.69 10.16
C LYS A 212 -3.58 -35.68 11.33
N ASN A 213 -4.65 -35.63 12.11
CA ASN A 213 -5.10 -36.74 12.89
C ASN A 213 -5.83 -37.71 11.96
#